data_c947189916c67115d1bf5a1c347ea2b4
#
_entry.id   c947189916c67115d1bf5a1c347ea2b4
#
_cell.length_a   1.000
_cell.length_b   1.000
_cell.length_c   1.000
_cell.angle_alpha   90.00
_cell.angle_beta   90.00
_cell.angle_gamma   90.00
#
_symmetry.space_group_name_H-M   'P 1'
#
loop_
_entity.id
_entity.type
_entity.pdbx_description
1 polymer ?
#
loop_
_entity_poly.entity_id
_entity_poly.type
_entity_poly.pdbx_seq_one_letter_code
_entity_poly.pdbx_strand_id
1 'polypeptide(L)'
;MDFIDGRFKTPDRGMIEAQFQEITVSGRNFLFVPGPTNVPDRVLRAMSVASEDHRSPDFPALTRACLDGLKPIFKTATEHPILFPSSGTGCWEAALTNCLDPGATVLIARFGQFSHLWADMCTRLGFEVQLLETPWGEGAPVDRYLAALEADRQHKIKAVLVCQNETATGVTSDVAGIRQGMDGVKHPALLFVDAVSALASIDFRMDEWGVDVCISGSQKGLMLPAGLGVICVSQKALEHAKRATSRRCYFDFGDMVSANASGYFPYTPSLQMMCALRESLAILAEEGLENVFRRHSRLAGGARAAVMQGWKLEVCAVAPKWYSDTVTAVMVPAGIDAAAVIARAYKRYNLSLGAGLSKVAGKLFRIGHLGDLNELMLLGAIAGSEMAMLDNGINIEPGSGVAAAQIYWRKN
;
A
#
# COMPACT_ATOMS: atom_id res chain seq x y z
N MET A 1 -26.93 -9.78 -13.95
CA MET A 1 -27.49 -10.91 -13.18
C MET A 1 -28.99 -10.76 -13.28
N ASP A 2 -29.62 -11.54 -14.14
CA ASP A 2 -31.05 -11.47 -14.36
C ASP A 2 -31.77 -12.44 -13.41
N PHE A 3 -32.72 -11.94 -12.64
CA PHE A 3 -33.60 -12.72 -11.80
C PHE A 3 -34.83 -13.13 -12.64
N ILE A 4 -34.99 -14.42 -12.88
CA ILE A 4 -36.21 -14.99 -13.41
C ILE A 4 -36.65 -16.11 -12.43
N ASP A 5 -37.89 -16.00 -11.91
CA ASP A 5 -38.59 -17.01 -11.08
C ASP A 5 -37.94 -17.41 -9.73
N GLY A 6 -37.35 -16.47 -9.00
CA GLY A 6 -37.00 -16.69 -7.58
C GLY A 6 -35.98 -17.81 -7.29
N ARG A 7 -35.28 -18.35 -8.29
CA ARG A 7 -34.23 -19.37 -8.15
C ARG A 7 -32.92 -18.87 -8.75
N PHE A 8 -31.84 -19.05 -8.01
CA PHE A 8 -30.50 -18.85 -8.56
C PHE A 8 -30.29 -19.86 -9.68
N LYS A 9 -30.14 -19.40 -10.94
CA LYS A 9 -29.58 -20.23 -11.99
C LYS A 9 -28.11 -20.48 -11.64
N THR A 10 -27.77 -21.69 -11.27
CA THR A 10 -26.37 -22.13 -11.27
C THR A 10 -25.83 -21.97 -12.70
N PRO A 11 -24.66 -21.33 -12.89
CA PRO A 11 -24.04 -21.30 -14.20
C PRO A 11 -23.88 -22.72 -14.75
N ASP A 12 -24.13 -22.89 -16.04
CA ASP A 12 -23.97 -24.18 -16.69
C ASP A 12 -22.54 -24.68 -16.44
N ARG A 13 -22.42 -25.89 -15.88
CA ARG A 13 -21.13 -26.52 -15.57
C ARG A 13 -20.18 -26.53 -16.77
N GLY A 14 -20.72 -26.69 -17.98
CA GLY A 14 -19.98 -26.63 -19.23
C GLY A 14 -19.38 -25.26 -19.55
N MET A 15 -20.08 -24.15 -19.19
CA MET A 15 -19.52 -22.80 -19.36
C MET A 15 -18.43 -22.49 -18.32
N ILE A 16 -18.55 -23.00 -17.10
CA ILE A 16 -17.50 -22.86 -16.08
C ILE A 16 -16.28 -23.69 -16.47
N GLU A 17 -16.47 -24.93 -16.93
CA GLU A 17 -15.38 -25.79 -17.40
C GLU A 17 -14.69 -25.23 -18.65
N ALA A 18 -15.43 -24.68 -19.62
CA ALA A 18 -14.85 -24.02 -20.80
C ALA A 18 -14.06 -22.76 -20.45
N GLN A 19 -14.48 -21.98 -19.45
CA GLN A 19 -13.73 -20.82 -18.98
C GLN A 19 -12.43 -21.19 -18.27
N PHE A 20 -12.34 -22.37 -17.66
CA PHE A 20 -11.13 -22.86 -16.99
C PHE A 20 -10.19 -23.67 -17.89
N GLN A 21 -10.63 -24.14 -19.05
CA GLN A 21 -9.81 -24.93 -19.98
C GLN A 21 -8.79 -24.11 -20.81
N GLU A 22 -8.85 -22.78 -20.80
CA GLU A 22 -8.04 -21.97 -21.72
C GLU A 22 -6.66 -21.52 -21.20
N ILE A 23 -6.26 -21.79 -19.95
CA ILE A 23 -4.99 -21.22 -19.46
C ILE A 23 -4.23 -22.22 -18.56
N THR A 24 -3.50 -23.14 -19.16
CA THR A 24 -2.34 -23.75 -18.50
C THR A 24 -1.06 -23.28 -19.19
N VAL A 25 -0.61 -22.09 -18.86
CA VAL A 25 0.76 -21.67 -19.15
C VAL A 25 1.65 -22.35 -18.11
N SER A 26 2.59 -23.17 -18.55
CA SER A 26 3.53 -23.87 -17.67
C SER A 26 4.44 -22.87 -16.95
N GLY A 27 4.88 -23.22 -15.75
CA GLY A 27 5.77 -22.40 -14.94
C GLY A 27 5.03 -21.59 -13.86
N ARG A 28 5.80 -20.81 -13.09
CA ARG A 28 5.25 -19.96 -12.05
C ARG A 28 4.57 -18.73 -12.66
N ASN A 29 3.49 -18.27 -12.03
CA ASN A 29 2.97 -16.93 -12.28
C ASN A 29 3.95 -15.89 -11.70
N PHE A 30 4.32 -14.93 -12.53
CA PHE A 30 5.16 -13.80 -12.13
C PHE A 30 4.26 -12.68 -11.62
N LEU A 31 4.21 -12.51 -10.30
CA LEU A 31 3.36 -11.51 -9.66
C LEU A 31 4.11 -10.19 -9.50
N PHE A 32 3.78 -9.23 -10.38
CA PHE A 32 4.36 -7.88 -10.39
C PHE A 32 3.27 -6.78 -10.35
N VAL A 33 2.14 -7.11 -9.74
CA VAL A 33 1.19 -6.07 -9.31
C VAL A 33 1.77 -5.30 -8.10
N PRO A 34 1.43 -4.04 -7.90
CA PRO A 34 1.90 -3.28 -6.73
C PRO A 34 1.17 -3.67 -5.43
N GLY A 35 1.11 -4.95 -5.17
CA GLY A 35 0.43 -5.63 -4.07
C GLY A 35 -0.92 -6.25 -4.48
N PRO A 36 -1.19 -7.50 -4.02
CA PRO A 36 -0.33 -8.26 -3.12
C PRO A 36 1.03 -8.58 -3.73
N THR A 37 2.06 -8.71 -2.87
CA THR A 37 3.43 -9.02 -3.28
C THR A 37 3.69 -10.52 -3.28
N ASN A 38 4.80 -10.94 -3.88
CA ASN A 38 5.31 -12.28 -3.68
C ASN A 38 5.60 -12.51 -2.19
N VAL A 39 5.16 -13.66 -1.68
CA VAL A 39 5.39 -14.05 -0.29
C VAL A 39 6.62 -14.94 -0.24
N PRO A 40 7.65 -14.62 0.57
CA PRO A 40 8.84 -15.46 0.71
C PRO A 40 8.50 -16.86 1.22
N ASP A 41 9.23 -17.88 0.74
CA ASP A 41 9.03 -19.27 1.17
C ASP A 41 9.16 -19.45 2.70
N ARG A 42 10.03 -18.67 3.36
CA ARG A 42 10.17 -18.69 4.82
C ARG A 42 8.87 -18.24 5.50
N VAL A 43 8.24 -17.20 4.99
CA VAL A 43 6.96 -16.67 5.49
C VAL A 43 5.84 -17.68 5.24
N LEU A 44 5.77 -18.29 4.06
CA LEU A 44 4.79 -19.34 3.75
C LEU A 44 4.93 -20.54 4.70
N ARG A 45 6.16 -20.99 4.97
CA ARG A 45 6.41 -22.07 5.95
C ARG A 45 5.99 -21.67 7.36
N ALA A 46 6.23 -20.44 7.78
CA ALA A 46 5.82 -19.94 9.09
C ALA A 46 4.29 -19.90 9.26
N MET A 47 3.53 -19.78 8.16
CA MET A 47 2.07 -19.88 8.19
C MET A 47 1.55 -21.32 8.28
N SER A 48 2.36 -22.30 7.86
CA SER A 48 1.95 -23.70 7.81
C SER A 48 2.10 -24.35 9.20
N VAL A 49 1.38 -23.79 10.18
CA VAL A 49 1.35 -24.27 11.56
C VAL A 49 -0.07 -24.68 11.92
N ALA A 50 -0.17 -25.65 12.85
CA ALA A 50 -1.45 -26.03 13.43
C ALA A 50 -2.07 -24.83 14.17
N SER A 51 -3.39 -24.77 14.21
CA SER A 51 -4.08 -23.78 15.04
C SER A 51 -3.82 -24.09 16.53
N GLU A 52 -3.46 -23.04 17.27
CA GLU A 52 -3.24 -23.08 18.69
C GLU A 52 -4.27 -22.22 19.42
N ASP A 53 -4.43 -22.45 20.72
CA ASP A 53 -5.31 -21.63 21.54
C ASP A 53 -4.70 -20.24 21.74
N HIS A 54 -5.32 -19.23 21.17
CA HIS A 54 -4.90 -17.83 21.31
C HIS A 54 -5.11 -17.26 22.75
N ARG A 55 -5.59 -18.07 23.67
CA ARG A 55 -5.66 -17.78 25.12
C ARG A 55 -4.70 -18.62 25.93
N SER A 56 -3.86 -19.44 25.29
CA SER A 56 -2.83 -20.21 25.96
C SER A 56 -1.81 -19.29 26.66
N PRO A 57 -1.13 -19.77 27.72
CA PRO A 57 -0.11 -18.96 28.39
C PRO A 57 1.12 -18.66 27.54
N ASP A 58 1.33 -19.37 26.42
CA ASP A 58 2.45 -19.16 25.51
C ASP A 58 2.15 -18.12 24.42
N PHE A 59 0.87 -17.86 24.13
CA PHE A 59 0.45 -16.94 23.08
C PHE A 59 0.99 -15.51 23.24
N PRO A 60 1.10 -14.92 24.45
CA PRO A 60 1.67 -13.58 24.65
C PRO A 60 3.08 -13.39 24.09
N ALA A 61 3.88 -14.44 23.98
CA ALA A 61 5.22 -14.35 23.40
C ALA A 61 5.15 -14.00 21.89
N LEU A 62 4.21 -14.62 21.16
CA LEU A 62 3.99 -14.30 19.73
C LEU A 62 3.49 -12.87 19.56
N THR A 63 2.52 -12.44 20.35
CA THR A 63 1.99 -11.08 20.32
C THR A 63 3.09 -10.06 20.52
N ARG A 64 3.89 -10.21 21.58
CA ARG A 64 5.01 -9.31 21.87
C ARG A 64 6.04 -9.29 20.74
N ALA A 65 6.42 -10.46 20.23
CA ALA A 65 7.35 -10.54 19.10
C ALA A 65 6.86 -9.77 17.86
N CYS A 66 5.55 -9.83 17.56
CA CYS A 66 4.97 -9.06 16.46
C CYS A 66 4.94 -7.55 16.75
N LEU A 67 4.41 -7.14 17.89
CA LEU A 67 4.23 -5.72 18.20
C LEU A 67 5.58 -5.01 18.40
N ASP A 68 6.51 -5.62 19.12
CA ASP A 68 7.84 -5.06 19.33
C ASP A 68 8.66 -5.05 18.03
N GLY A 69 8.54 -6.09 17.19
CA GLY A 69 9.19 -6.15 15.88
C GLY A 69 8.66 -5.13 14.89
N LEU A 70 7.44 -4.64 15.06
CA LEU A 70 6.87 -3.57 14.23
C LEU A 70 7.42 -2.19 14.59
N LYS A 71 7.84 -1.94 15.83
CA LYS A 71 8.36 -0.62 16.25
C LYS A 71 9.52 -0.12 15.38
N PRO A 72 10.58 -0.92 15.12
CA PRO A 72 11.62 -0.51 14.19
C PRO A 72 11.10 -0.22 12.77
N ILE A 73 10.08 -0.95 12.30
CA ILE A 73 9.50 -0.76 10.95
C ILE A 73 8.84 0.62 10.85
N PHE A 74 8.16 1.06 11.90
CA PHE A 74 7.59 2.41 11.99
C PHE A 74 8.62 3.49 12.38
N LYS A 75 9.83 3.11 12.73
CA LYS A 75 10.85 3.99 13.33
C LYS A 75 10.27 4.75 14.52
N THR A 76 9.74 4.00 15.50
CA THR A 76 9.21 4.51 16.76
C THR A 76 9.79 3.77 17.95
N ALA A 77 10.01 4.50 19.05
CA ALA A 77 10.42 3.94 20.32
C ALA A 77 9.23 3.78 21.30
N THR A 78 8.25 4.66 21.20
CA THR A 78 7.22 4.86 22.24
C THR A 78 5.80 4.57 21.76
N GLU A 79 5.54 4.62 20.45
CA GLU A 79 4.19 4.54 19.92
C GLU A 79 3.64 3.09 19.89
N HIS A 80 2.37 2.96 19.61
CA HIS A 80 1.60 1.73 19.82
C HIS A 80 1.21 1.06 18.51
N PRO A 81 1.96 0.04 18.03
CA PRO A 81 1.50 -0.81 16.94
C PRO A 81 0.27 -1.62 17.35
N ILE A 82 -0.71 -1.69 16.45
CA ILE A 82 -1.95 -2.47 16.62
C ILE A 82 -2.16 -3.32 15.37
N LEU A 83 -2.62 -4.55 15.56
CA LEU A 83 -2.93 -5.51 14.50
C LEU A 83 -4.42 -5.82 14.48
N PHE A 84 -5.05 -5.68 13.33
CA PHE A 84 -6.42 -6.12 13.11
C PHE A 84 -6.47 -7.21 12.04
N PRO A 85 -7.19 -8.32 12.24
CA PRO A 85 -7.63 -9.19 11.14
C PRO A 85 -8.47 -8.38 10.14
N SER A 86 -7.80 -7.75 9.16
CA SER A 86 -8.39 -6.76 8.26
C SER A 86 -7.45 -6.44 7.09
N SER A 87 -7.57 -5.26 6.54
CA SER A 87 -6.71 -4.67 5.51
C SER A 87 -6.32 -3.24 5.87
N GLY A 88 -5.44 -2.61 5.09
CA GLY A 88 -5.15 -1.18 5.23
C GLY A 88 -6.41 -0.30 5.12
N THR A 89 -7.38 -0.69 4.30
CA THR A 89 -8.67 0.02 4.18
C THR A 89 -9.46 -0.04 5.49
N GLY A 90 -9.49 -1.18 6.20
CA GLY A 90 -10.10 -1.25 7.52
C GLY A 90 -9.36 -0.39 8.56
N CYS A 91 -8.04 -0.23 8.41
CA CYS A 91 -7.26 0.66 9.27
C CYS A 91 -7.54 2.15 8.98
N TRP A 92 -7.95 2.54 7.75
CA TRP A 92 -8.46 3.89 7.49
C TRP A 92 -9.70 4.19 8.33
N GLU A 93 -10.67 3.25 8.33
CA GLU A 93 -11.89 3.37 9.16
C GLU A 93 -11.55 3.41 10.64
N ALA A 94 -10.65 2.51 11.10
CA ALA A 94 -10.19 2.48 12.48
C ALA A 94 -9.59 3.84 12.91
N ALA A 95 -8.70 4.44 12.10
CA ALA A 95 -8.11 5.74 12.39
C ALA A 95 -9.16 6.85 12.55
N LEU A 96 -10.08 6.94 11.59
CA LEU A 96 -11.12 7.97 11.56
C LEU A 96 -12.08 7.84 12.74
N THR A 97 -12.62 6.65 12.98
CA THR A 97 -13.65 6.43 14.00
C THR A 97 -13.11 6.44 15.43
N ASN A 98 -11.82 6.14 15.63
CA ASN A 98 -11.21 6.25 16.96
C ASN A 98 -10.86 7.70 17.33
N CYS A 99 -10.37 8.49 16.38
CA CYS A 99 -9.73 9.76 16.72
C CYS A 99 -10.63 10.99 16.50
N LEU A 100 -11.76 10.84 15.81
CA LEU A 100 -12.59 11.95 15.37
C LEU A 100 -14.04 11.82 15.85
N ASP A 101 -14.66 12.97 16.14
CA ASP A 101 -16.11 13.05 16.41
C ASP A 101 -16.90 13.04 15.09
N PRO A 102 -18.18 12.60 15.10
CA PRO A 102 -19.05 12.71 13.94
C PRO A 102 -19.13 14.16 13.44
N GLY A 103 -19.03 14.35 12.11
CA GLY A 103 -19.03 15.67 11.49
C GLY A 103 -17.71 16.45 11.59
N ALA A 104 -16.65 15.87 12.17
CA ALA A 104 -15.34 16.50 12.19
C ALA A 104 -14.80 16.76 10.77
N THR A 105 -14.15 17.90 10.57
CA THR A 105 -13.54 18.24 9.27
C THR A 105 -12.17 17.58 9.15
N VAL A 106 -11.93 16.93 8.00
CA VAL A 106 -10.63 16.38 7.60
C VAL A 106 -10.11 17.09 6.36
N LEU A 107 -8.79 17.28 6.29
CA LEU A 107 -8.11 17.85 5.13
C LEU A 107 -7.35 16.76 4.38
N ILE A 108 -7.61 16.58 3.09
CA ILE A 108 -6.97 15.55 2.26
C ILE A 108 -6.75 16.05 0.83
N ALA A 109 -5.59 15.71 0.22
CA ALA A 109 -5.38 15.89 -1.21
C ALA A 109 -5.82 14.64 -1.99
N ARG A 110 -6.46 14.84 -3.15
CA ARG A 110 -6.84 13.78 -4.07
C ARG A 110 -5.97 13.83 -5.31
N PHE A 111 -5.02 12.92 -5.43
CA PHE A 111 -4.05 12.82 -6.52
C PHE A 111 -3.89 11.40 -7.08
N GLY A 112 -4.79 10.48 -6.70
CA GLY A 112 -4.87 9.13 -7.21
C GLY A 112 -6.08 8.39 -6.66
N GLN A 113 -6.12 7.08 -6.89
CA GLN A 113 -7.26 6.24 -6.53
C GLN A 113 -7.37 6.04 -5.01
N PHE A 114 -6.24 5.83 -4.31
CA PHE A 114 -6.28 5.51 -2.88
C PHE A 114 -6.57 6.75 -2.04
N SER A 115 -6.01 7.89 -2.38
CA SER A 115 -6.38 9.17 -1.78
C SER A 115 -7.85 9.53 -2.05
N HIS A 116 -8.39 9.18 -3.24
CA HIS A 116 -9.83 9.33 -3.54
C HIS A 116 -10.69 8.43 -2.68
N LEU A 117 -10.37 7.12 -2.57
CA LEU A 117 -11.15 6.17 -1.78
C LEU A 117 -11.15 6.52 -0.29
N TRP A 118 -10.05 7.07 0.23
CA TRP A 118 -10.00 7.49 1.63
C TRP A 118 -10.87 8.73 1.88
N ALA A 119 -10.84 9.70 0.95
CA ALA A 119 -11.77 10.85 1.00
C ALA A 119 -13.24 10.42 0.90
N ASP A 120 -13.58 9.45 0.02
CA ASP A 120 -14.92 8.88 -0.09
C ASP A 120 -15.35 8.19 1.22
N MET A 121 -14.46 7.42 1.84
CA MET A 121 -14.71 6.80 3.13
C MET A 121 -15.01 7.85 4.21
N CYS A 122 -14.26 8.95 4.27
CA CYS A 122 -14.54 10.05 5.21
C CYS A 122 -15.97 10.57 5.03
N THR A 123 -16.37 10.84 3.79
CA THR A 123 -17.73 11.31 3.48
C THR A 123 -18.79 10.29 3.89
N ARG A 124 -18.60 9.01 3.58
CA ARG A 124 -19.54 7.94 3.91
C ARG A 124 -19.67 7.68 5.41
N LEU A 125 -18.63 7.96 6.18
CA LEU A 125 -18.65 7.90 7.65
C LEU A 125 -19.20 9.17 8.29
N GLY A 126 -19.60 10.16 7.50
CA GLY A 126 -20.24 11.39 7.97
C GLY A 126 -19.24 12.46 8.44
N PHE A 127 -17.98 12.41 7.99
CA PHE A 127 -17.01 13.47 8.21
C PHE A 127 -17.08 14.52 7.10
N GLU A 128 -16.81 15.78 7.46
CA GLU A 128 -16.67 16.87 6.50
C GLU A 128 -15.30 16.80 5.83
N VAL A 129 -15.27 16.80 4.48
CA VAL A 129 -14.01 16.66 3.73
C VAL A 129 -13.64 17.96 3.05
N GLN A 130 -12.57 18.59 3.52
CA GLN A 130 -11.90 19.67 2.78
C GLN A 130 -10.91 19.05 1.81
N LEU A 131 -11.28 19.04 0.51
CA LEU A 131 -10.57 18.34 -0.53
C LEU A 131 -9.62 19.26 -1.31
N LEU A 132 -8.36 18.89 -1.40
CA LEU A 132 -7.36 19.55 -2.25
C LEU A 132 -7.23 18.77 -3.56
N GLU A 133 -7.94 19.21 -4.61
CA GLU A 133 -7.81 18.60 -5.94
C GLU A 133 -6.40 18.82 -6.50
N THR A 134 -5.73 17.73 -6.85
CA THR A 134 -4.35 17.76 -7.34
C THR A 134 -4.26 16.95 -8.64
N PRO A 135 -3.47 17.39 -9.64
CA PRO A 135 -3.26 16.60 -10.84
C PRO A 135 -2.71 15.22 -10.54
N TRP A 136 -3.22 14.20 -11.24
CA TRP A 136 -2.68 12.85 -11.11
C TRP A 136 -1.29 12.80 -11.75
N GLY A 137 -0.33 12.22 -11.02
CA GLY A 137 1.10 12.26 -11.37
C GLY A 137 1.92 13.22 -10.52
N GLU A 138 1.26 14.06 -9.73
CA GLU A 138 1.87 14.90 -8.69
C GLU A 138 1.63 14.32 -7.30
N GLY A 139 2.53 14.61 -6.35
CA GLY A 139 2.37 14.23 -4.93
C GLY A 139 1.49 15.21 -4.16
N ALA A 140 1.28 14.92 -2.89
CA ALA A 140 0.53 15.79 -1.98
C ALA A 140 1.13 17.20 -1.97
N PRO A 141 0.33 18.26 -2.25
CA PRO A 141 0.83 19.63 -2.41
C PRO A 141 1.03 20.29 -1.04
N VAL A 142 2.26 20.25 -0.53
CA VAL A 142 2.63 20.76 0.81
C VAL A 142 2.13 22.20 1.03
N ASP A 143 2.41 23.08 0.08
CA ASP A 143 2.02 24.51 0.11
C ASP A 143 0.50 24.73 0.24
N ARG A 144 -0.29 23.88 -0.43
CA ARG A 144 -1.75 23.97 -0.36
C ARG A 144 -2.32 23.41 0.95
N TYR A 145 -1.67 22.38 1.52
CA TYR A 145 -2.01 21.95 2.89
C TYR A 145 -1.74 23.05 3.89
N LEU A 146 -0.58 23.71 3.80
CA LEU A 146 -0.24 24.84 4.67
C LEU A 146 -1.23 25.98 4.53
N ALA A 147 -1.52 26.42 3.31
CA ALA A 147 -2.46 27.52 3.08
C ALA A 147 -3.85 27.22 3.67
N ALA A 148 -4.32 25.96 3.56
CA ALA A 148 -5.59 25.54 4.16
C ALA A 148 -5.56 25.59 5.69
N LEU A 149 -4.47 25.17 6.31
CA LEU A 149 -4.29 25.18 7.77
C LEU A 149 -4.12 26.59 8.33
N GLU A 150 -3.39 27.48 7.63
CA GLU A 150 -3.25 28.90 7.98
C GLU A 150 -4.59 29.64 7.93
N ALA A 151 -5.45 29.27 6.97
CA ALA A 151 -6.79 29.84 6.85
C ALA A 151 -7.75 29.34 7.93
N ASP A 152 -7.51 28.15 8.52
CA ASP A 152 -8.36 27.54 9.54
C ASP A 152 -8.07 28.09 10.95
N ARG A 153 -8.28 29.37 11.15
CA ARG A 153 -8.06 30.07 12.45
C ARG A 153 -8.95 29.54 13.57
N GLN A 154 -10.03 28.85 13.27
CA GLN A 154 -10.96 28.27 14.26
C GLN A 154 -10.62 26.81 14.59
N HIS A 155 -9.57 26.26 13.97
CA HIS A 155 -9.13 24.87 14.14
C HIS A 155 -10.28 23.86 13.92
N LYS A 156 -11.07 24.07 12.86
CA LYS A 156 -12.14 23.16 12.46
C LYS A 156 -11.59 21.87 11.89
N ILE A 157 -10.48 21.94 11.17
CA ILE A 157 -9.76 20.76 10.67
C ILE A 157 -9.21 19.98 11.86
N LYS A 158 -9.67 18.74 12.03
CA LYS A 158 -9.27 17.85 13.14
C LYS A 158 -8.20 16.85 12.74
N ALA A 159 -8.13 16.48 11.46
CA ALA A 159 -7.09 15.63 10.95
C ALA A 159 -6.64 16.06 9.54
N VAL A 160 -5.34 15.92 9.31
CA VAL A 160 -4.68 16.04 8.01
C VAL A 160 -4.36 14.63 7.55
N LEU A 161 -4.88 14.22 6.39
CA LEU A 161 -4.72 12.89 5.83
C LEU A 161 -3.77 12.94 4.64
N VAL A 162 -2.72 12.13 4.66
CA VAL A 162 -1.67 12.10 3.62
C VAL A 162 -1.44 10.68 3.14
N CYS A 163 -1.61 10.44 1.85
CA CYS A 163 -1.15 9.21 1.21
C CYS A 163 0.34 9.38 0.89
N GLN A 164 1.22 8.66 1.60
CA GLN A 164 2.66 8.74 1.38
C GLN A 164 3.05 8.21 0.00
N ASN A 165 2.44 7.09 -0.43
CA ASN A 165 2.71 6.50 -1.72
C ASN A 165 1.41 6.12 -2.43
N GLU A 166 1.06 6.89 -3.45
CA GLU A 166 -0.15 6.67 -4.26
C GLU A 166 0.13 5.60 -5.33
N THR A 167 -0.31 4.41 -5.05
CA THR A 167 -0.03 3.22 -5.87
C THR A 167 -0.65 3.29 -7.27
N ALA A 168 -1.73 4.08 -7.45
CA ALA A 168 -2.41 4.18 -8.74
C ALA A 168 -1.57 4.90 -9.79
N THR A 169 -0.75 5.85 -9.37
CA THR A 169 0.04 6.75 -10.23
C THR A 169 1.55 6.57 -10.10
N GLY A 170 2.01 5.80 -9.11
CA GLY A 170 3.44 5.62 -8.83
C GLY A 170 4.09 6.88 -8.25
N VAL A 171 3.35 7.57 -7.38
CA VAL A 171 3.75 8.87 -6.81
C VAL A 171 3.99 8.75 -5.31
N THR A 172 5.09 9.31 -4.83
CA THR A 172 5.38 9.49 -3.40
C THR A 172 5.18 10.94 -2.98
N SER A 173 4.88 11.18 -1.69
CA SER A 173 4.58 12.49 -1.12
C SER A 173 5.54 12.85 0.00
N ASP A 174 5.81 14.14 0.19
CA ASP A 174 6.64 14.68 1.26
C ASP A 174 5.83 14.84 2.57
N VAL A 175 5.77 13.77 3.35
CA VAL A 175 5.10 13.75 4.67
C VAL A 175 5.82 14.65 5.65
N ALA A 176 7.17 14.65 5.64
CA ALA A 176 7.97 15.48 6.53
C ALA A 176 7.71 16.97 6.30
N GLY A 177 7.64 17.41 5.04
CA GLY A 177 7.32 18.79 4.68
C GLY A 177 5.92 19.20 5.14
N ILE A 178 4.93 18.32 5.04
CA ILE A 178 3.58 18.60 5.57
C ILE A 178 3.64 18.75 7.09
N ARG A 179 4.35 17.88 7.83
CA ARG A 179 4.49 17.98 9.29
C ARG A 179 5.16 19.27 9.70
N GLN A 180 6.30 19.61 9.07
CA GLN A 180 7.01 20.87 9.32
C GLN A 180 6.10 22.09 9.13
N GLY A 181 5.27 22.05 8.09
CA GLY A 181 4.28 23.10 7.86
C GLY A 181 3.22 23.18 8.95
N MET A 182 2.66 22.05 9.38
CA MET A 182 1.70 21.99 10.49
C MET A 182 2.29 22.60 11.77
N ASP A 183 3.57 22.29 12.07
CA ASP A 183 4.28 22.81 13.23
C ASP A 183 4.55 24.33 13.11
N GLY A 184 4.92 24.78 11.90
CA GLY A 184 5.16 26.20 11.61
C GLY A 184 3.95 27.06 11.88
N VAL A 185 2.76 26.59 11.49
CA VAL A 185 1.49 27.29 11.76
C VAL A 185 0.87 26.93 13.12
N LYS A 186 1.51 26.03 13.88
CA LYS A 186 1.04 25.53 15.19
C LYS A 186 -0.38 25.00 15.17
N HIS A 187 -0.74 24.27 14.09
CA HIS A 187 -2.09 23.74 13.95
C HIS A 187 -2.26 22.44 14.75
N PRO A 188 -3.30 22.31 15.60
CA PRO A 188 -3.45 21.18 16.53
C PRO A 188 -3.94 19.87 15.90
N ALA A 189 -4.34 19.86 14.62
CA ALA A 189 -4.86 18.67 13.93
C ALA A 189 -3.93 17.47 14.07
N LEU A 190 -4.52 16.30 14.05
CA LEU A 190 -3.78 15.04 13.97
C LEU A 190 -3.24 14.83 12.54
N LEU A 191 -2.07 14.21 12.41
CA LEU A 191 -1.50 13.81 11.13
C LEU A 191 -1.71 12.29 10.94
N PHE A 192 -2.53 11.90 9.96
CA PHE A 192 -2.74 10.51 9.56
C PHE A 192 -2.02 10.25 8.25
N VAL A 193 -1.25 9.17 8.19
CA VAL A 193 -0.49 8.79 7.01
C VAL A 193 -0.89 7.41 6.54
N ASP A 194 -1.37 7.32 5.30
CA ASP A 194 -1.47 6.05 4.59
C ASP A 194 -0.10 5.69 4.02
N ALA A 195 0.56 4.74 4.68
CA ALA A 195 1.82 4.15 4.26
C ALA A 195 1.63 2.70 3.76
N VAL A 196 0.42 2.32 3.35
CA VAL A 196 0.10 0.93 2.94
C VAL A 196 1.07 0.41 1.90
N SER A 197 1.42 1.19 0.88
CA SER A 197 2.37 0.76 -0.16
C SER A 197 3.76 1.40 -0.03
N ALA A 198 4.06 2.01 1.12
CA ALA A 198 5.34 2.61 1.46
C ALA A 198 6.06 1.86 2.57
N LEU A 199 5.37 1.54 3.66
CA LEU A 199 5.96 0.95 4.86
C LEU A 199 6.78 -0.32 4.55
N ALA A 200 7.95 -0.44 5.19
CA ALA A 200 8.91 -1.51 4.96
C ALA A 200 9.45 -1.60 3.50
N SER A 201 9.33 -0.52 2.72
CA SER A 201 9.86 -0.44 1.34
C SER A 201 10.43 0.95 1.03
N ILE A 202 9.78 2.00 1.52
CA ILE A 202 10.20 3.40 1.45
C ILE A 202 10.42 3.88 2.88
N ASP A 203 11.38 4.76 3.11
CA ASP A 203 11.65 5.32 4.43
C ASP A 203 10.40 5.99 5.01
N PHE A 204 10.09 5.64 6.24
CA PHE A 204 9.00 6.21 7.03
C PHE A 204 9.50 6.40 8.47
N ARG A 205 9.21 7.53 9.09
CA ARG A 205 9.77 7.92 10.39
C ARG A 205 8.68 8.49 11.29
N MET A 206 8.00 7.62 12.02
CA MET A 206 6.84 8.02 12.82
C MET A 206 7.17 9.09 13.85
N ASP A 207 8.19 8.85 14.69
CA ASP A 207 8.55 9.77 15.76
C ASP A 207 9.13 11.08 15.20
N GLU A 208 10.09 10.99 14.25
CA GLU A 208 10.75 12.16 13.69
C GLU A 208 9.77 13.08 12.93
N TRP A 209 8.82 12.50 12.20
CA TRP A 209 7.81 13.25 11.47
C TRP A 209 6.57 13.55 12.28
N GLY A 210 6.52 13.22 13.57
CA GLY A 210 5.40 13.48 14.45
C GLY A 210 4.06 13.00 13.88
N VAL A 211 4.05 11.80 13.29
CA VAL A 211 2.84 11.21 12.73
C VAL A 211 1.97 10.68 13.86
N ASP A 212 0.70 11.05 13.89
CA ASP A 212 -0.21 10.61 14.94
C ASP A 212 -0.81 9.23 14.67
N VAL A 213 -1.08 8.90 13.40
CA VAL A 213 -1.58 7.59 12.98
C VAL A 213 -0.93 7.20 11.67
N CYS A 214 -0.20 6.08 11.65
CA CYS A 214 0.32 5.47 10.42
C CYS A 214 -0.44 4.19 10.09
N ILE A 215 -0.91 4.09 8.86
CA ILE A 215 -1.75 2.99 8.37
C ILE A 215 -0.97 2.15 7.35
N SER A 216 -0.99 0.82 7.54
CA SER A 216 -0.40 -0.12 6.60
C SER A 216 -1.22 -1.42 6.49
N GLY A 217 -0.73 -2.35 5.68
CA GLY A 217 -1.35 -3.66 5.48
C GLY A 217 -0.33 -4.74 5.16
N SER A 218 -0.67 -5.97 5.47
CA SER A 218 0.23 -7.12 5.42
C SER A 218 0.77 -7.45 4.02
N GLN A 219 -0.03 -7.23 2.96
CA GLN A 219 0.23 -7.72 1.60
C GLN A 219 1.13 -6.78 0.75
N LYS A 220 1.88 -5.92 1.38
CA LYS A 220 2.76 -4.92 0.75
C LYS A 220 4.22 -5.14 1.18
N GLY A 221 4.92 -4.14 1.67
CA GLY A 221 6.30 -4.25 2.12
C GLY A 221 6.55 -5.26 3.24
N LEU A 222 5.51 -5.61 4.00
CA LEU A 222 5.58 -6.68 5.00
C LEU A 222 5.55 -8.09 4.40
N MET A 223 5.38 -8.26 3.10
CA MET A 223 5.56 -9.52 2.36
C MET A 223 4.68 -10.71 2.84
N LEU A 224 3.50 -10.42 3.37
CA LEU A 224 2.52 -11.43 3.78
C LEU A 224 1.36 -11.53 2.77
N PRO A 225 0.52 -12.56 2.86
CA PRO A 225 -0.81 -12.51 2.25
C PRO A 225 -1.64 -11.34 2.81
N ALA A 226 -2.68 -10.94 2.09
CA ALA A 226 -3.67 -10.02 2.63
C ALA A 226 -4.41 -10.66 3.82
N GLY A 227 -4.74 -9.87 4.84
CA GLY A 227 -5.49 -10.37 6.00
C GLY A 227 -5.13 -9.70 7.33
N LEU A 228 -4.06 -8.91 7.39
CA LEU A 228 -3.78 -8.04 8.54
C LEU A 228 -3.78 -6.57 8.11
N GLY A 229 -4.57 -5.78 8.81
CA GLY A 229 -4.39 -4.34 8.93
C GLY A 229 -3.33 -4.07 10.00
N VAL A 230 -2.36 -3.24 9.67
CA VAL A 230 -1.26 -2.87 10.56
C VAL A 230 -1.30 -1.36 10.74
N ILE A 231 -1.48 -0.91 11.96
CA ILE A 231 -1.58 0.51 12.29
C ILE A 231 -0.67 0.84 13.46
N CYS A 232 -0.07 2.00 13.45
CA CYS A 232 0.67 2.51 14.60
C CYS A 232 0.08 3.84 15.02
N VAL A 233 -0.18 4.03 16.30
CA VAL A 233 -0.89 5.18 16.85
C VAL A 233 -0.04 5.86 17.93
N SER A 234 -0.01 7.20 17.88
CA SER A 234 0.69 8.00 18.87
C SER A 234 -0.07 8.09 20.19
N GLN A 235 0.63 8.40 21.28
CA GLN A 235 -0.02 8.68 22.55
C GLN A 235 -1.05 9.83 22.41
N LYS A 236 -0.75 10.83 21.58
CA LYS A 236 -1.70 11.93 21.28
C LYS A 236 -2.96 11.39 20.60
N ALA A 237 -2.85 10.50 19.62
CA ALA A 237 -3.99 9.86 18.96
C ALA A 237 -4.81 9.00 19.95
N LEU A 238 -4.17 8.27 20.87
CA LEU A 238 -4.86 7.51 21.91
C LEU A 238 -5.63 8.42 22.88
N GLU A 239 -5.10 9.59 23.24
CA GLU A 239 -5.82 10.57 24.07
C GLU A 239 -7.05 11.15 23.33
N HIS A 240 -6.96 11.33 22.00
CA HIS A 240 -8.13 11.66 21.19
C HIS A 240 -9.13 10.51 21.17
N ALA A 241 -8.67 9.25 21.01
CA ALA A 241 -9.54 8.08 20.97
C ALA A 241 -10.36 7.87 22.26
N LYS A 242 -9.83 8.26 23.42
CA LYS A 242 -10.58 8.22 24.69
C LYS A 242 -11.75 9.20 24.75
N ARG A 243 -11.75 10.25 23.92
CA ARG A 243 -12.74 11.33 23.95
C ARG A 243 -13.66 11.32 22.74
N ALA A 244 -13.22 10.75 21.62
CA ALA A 244 -13.98 10.71 20.39
C ALA A 244 -15.26 9.88 20.53
N THR A 245 -16.36 10.41 19.99
CA THR A 245 -17.71 9.89 20.14
C THR A 245 -18.21 9.13 18.93
N SER A 246 -17.42 9.02 17.87
CA SER A 246 -17.75 8.18 16.71
C SER A 246 -17.94 6.72 17.12
N ARG A 247 -19.00 6.10 16.61
CA ARG A 247 -19.32 4.71 16.95
C ARG A 247 -18.30 3.75 16.36
N ARG A 248 -17.78 2.85 17.17
CA ARG A 248 -16.88 1.77 16.80
C ARG A 248 -17.04 0.62 17.79
N CYS A 249 -16.58 -0.55 17.42
CA CYS A 249 -16.56 -1.73 18.28
C CYS A 249 -15.34 -2.59 17.94
N TYR A 250 -15.36 -3.27 16.79
CA TYR A 250 -14.28 -4.17 16.40
C TYR A 250 -12.91 -3.45 16.25
N PHE A 251 -12.92 -2.23 15.75
CA PHE A 251 -11.71 -1.43 15.51
C PHE A 251 -11.35 -0.50 16.67
N ASP A 252 -11.77 -0.79 17.91
CA ASP A 252 -11.46 0.07 19.05
C ASP A 252 -9.99 -0.03 19.48
N PHE A 253 -9.28 1.11 19.51
CA PHE A 253 -7.88 1.20 19.92
C PHE A 253 -7.69 0.93 21.40
N GLY A 254 -8.62 1.40 22.23
CA GLY A 254 -8.56 1.23 23.68
C GLY A 254 -8.64 -0.25 24.09
N ASP A 255 -9.59 -1.00 23.49
CA ASP A 255 -9.75 -2.43 23.71
C ASP A 255 -8.49 -3.20 23.27
N MET A 256 -7.94 -2.84 22.08
CA MET A 256 -6.73 -3.48 21.55
C MET A 256 -5.51 -3.22 22.42
N VAL A 257 -5.23 -1.97 22.77
CA VAL A 257 -4.08 -1.59 23.59
C VAL A 257 -4.18 -2.24 24.98
N SER A 258 -5.38 -2.22 25.58
CA SER A 258 -5.62 -2.85 26.89
C SER A 258 -5.36 -4.36 26.86
N ALA A 259 -5.88 -5.07 25.88
CA ALA A 259 -5.67 -6.52 25.76
C ALA A 259 -4.20 -6.84 25.39
N ASN A 260 -3.59 -6.09 24.48
CA ASN A 260 -2.20 -6.29 24.05
C ASN A 260 -1.19 -6.04 25.19
N ALA A 261 -1.51 -5.22 26.18
CA ALA A 261 -0.66 -5.02 27.35
C ALA A 261 -0.35 -6.34 28.10
N SER A 262 -1.30 -7.26 28.13
CA SER A 262 -1.12 -8.62 28.68
C SER A 262 -0.65 -9.65 27.63
N GLY A 263 -0.54 -9.24 26.36
CA GLY A 263 -0.14 -10.10 25.24
C GLY A 263 -1.31 -10.85 24.58
N TYR A 264 -2.54 -10.48 24.89
CA TYR A 264 -3.74 -11.06 24.28
C TYR A 264 -4.47 -10.08 23.37
N PHE A 265 -5.56 -10.53 22.76
CA PHE A 265 -6.43 -9.72 21.89
C PHE A 265 -7.84 -9.73 22.46
N PRO A 266 -8.62 -8.65 22.25
CA PRO A 266 -10.02 -8.61 22.71
C PRO A 266 -10.90 -9.57 21.90
N TYR A 267 -10.53 -9.86 20.66
CA TYR A 267 -11.20 -10.76 19.71
C TYR A 267 -10.19 -11.77 19.16
N THR A 268 -10.68 -12.82 18.50
CA THR A 268 -9.82 -13.87 17.93
C THR A 268 -8.84 -13.28 16.89
N PRO A 269 -7.52 -13.35 17.12
CA PRO A 269 -6.52 -12.88 16.17
C PRO A 269 -6.28 -13.91 15.07
N SER A 270 -5.63 -13.50 13.99
CA SER A 270 -5.19 -14.41 12.92
C SER A 270 -3.83 -15.02 13.26
N LEU A 271 -3.81 -16.15 13.99
CA LEU A 271 -2.59 -16.80 14.46
C LEU A 271 -1.57 -17.03 13.36
N GLN A 272 -1.99 -17.68 12.25
CA GLN A 272 -1.10 -18.02 11.14
C GLN A 272 -0.48 -16.76 10.52
N MET A 273 -1.25 -15.68 10.40
CA MET A 273 -0.74 -14.40 9.90
C MET A 273 0.22 -13.74 10.90
N MET A 274 0.04 -13.93 12.19
CA MET A 274 0.98 -13.44 13.21
C MET A 274 2.30 -14.24 13.17
N CYS A 275 2.25 -15.56 12.98
CA CYS A 275 3.44 -16.37 12.74
C CYS A 275 4.20 -15.90 11.49
N ALA A 276 3.47 -15.64 10.40
CA ALA A 276 4.02 -15.07 9.18
C ALA A 276 4.65 -13.70 9.42
N LEU A 277 3.96 -12.82 10.16
CA LEU A 277 4.46 -11.47 10.46
C LEU A 277 5.77 -11.53 11.26
N ARG A 278 5.86 -12.36 12.29
CA ARG A 278 7.10 -12.56 13.04
C ARG A 278 8.26 -12.96 12.14
N GLU A 279 8.04 -13.86 11.19
CA GLU A 279 9.06 -14.29 10.24
C GLU A 279 9.43 -13.20 9.23
N SER A 280 8.45 -12.48 8.71
CA SER A 280 8.68 -11.33 7.83
C SER A 280 9.51 -10.24 8.52
N LEU A 281 9.19 -9.93 9.77
CA LEU A 281 9.96 -8.97 10.58
C LEU A 281 11.41 -9.43 10.80
N ALA A 282 11.62 -10.74 10.99
CA ALA A 282 12.97 -11.32 11.08
C ALA A 282 13.75 -11.13 9.76
N ILE A 283 13.14 -11.40 8.61
CA ILE A 283 13.76 -11.19 7.29
C ILE A 283 14.14 -9.71 7.10
N LEU A 284 13.25 -8.79 7.43
CA LEU A 284 13.50 -7.35 7.32
C LEU A 284 14.62 -6.89 8.27
N ALA A 285 14.69 -7.46 9.47
CA ALA A 285 15.76 -7.17 10.43
C ALA A 285 17.12 -7.75 10.00
N GLU A 286 17.15 -8.94 9.40
CA GLU A 286 18.35 -9.59 8.86
C GLU A 286 18.95 -8.76 7.70
N GLU A 287 18.13 -8.25 6.79
CA GLU A 287 18.58 -7.35 5.72
C GLU A 287 18.96 -5.97 6.25
N GLY A 288 18.24 -5.49 7.25
CA GLY A 288 18.32 -4.13 7.77
C GLY A 288 17.54 -3.12 6.92
N LEU A 289 16.68 -2.30 7.55
CA LEU A 289 15.73 -1.43 6.86
C LEU A 289 16.38 -0.47 5.86
N GLU A 290 17.54 0.09 6.20
CA GLU A 290 18.26 1.01 5.28
C GLU A 290 18.73 0.28 4.00
N ASN A 291 19.07 -1.01 4.10
CA ASN A 291 19.39 -1.84 2.94
C ASN A 291 18.11 -2.18 2.14
N VAL A 292 17.00 -2.46 2.84
CA VAL A 292 15.69 -2.67 2.20
C VAL A 292 15.30 -1.44 1.38
N PHE A 293 15.40 -0.23 1.92
CA PHE A 293 15.07 1.01 1.20
C PHE A 293 16.00 1.22 0.01
N ARG A 294 17.30 1.02 0.19
CA ARG A 294 18.30 1.13 -0.89
C ARG A 294 18.03 0.14 -2.02
N ARG A 295 17.68 -1.12 -1.68
CA ARG A 295 17.31 -2.14 -2.66
C ARG A 295 16.06 -1.73 -3.45
N HIS A 296 15.01 -1.24 -2.80
CA HIS A 296 13.79 -0.78 -3.47
C HIS A 296 14.08 0.42 -4.39
N SER A 297 14.82 1.41 -3.92
CA SER A 297 15.19 2.58 -4.73
C SER A 297 16.03 2.19 -5.95
N ARG A 298 16.99 1.27 -5.78
CA ARG A 298 17.81 0.75 -6.85
C ARG A 298 16.99 -0.03 -7.89
N LEU A 299 16.11 -0.92 -7.45
CA LEU A 299 15.21 -1.67 -8.34
C LEU A 299 14.27 -0.74 -9.10
N ALA A 300 13.67 0.23 -8.42
CA ALA A 300 12.80 1.24 -9.02
C ALA A 300 13.53 2.08 -10.07
N GLY A 301 14.78 2.47 -9.81
CA GLY A 301 15.61 3.19 -10.76
C GLY A 301 15.83 2.41 -12.06
N GLY A 302 16.10 1.11 -11.96
CA GLY A 302 16.21 0.22 -13.12
C GLY A 302 14.90 0.05 -13.89
N ALA A 303 13.76 -0.10 -13.19
CA ALA A 303 12.45 -0.16 -13.81
C ALA A 303 12.13 1.13 -14.58
N ARG A 304 12.37 2.30 -13.98
CA ARG A 304 12.21 3.61 -14.65
C ARG A 304 13.16 3.77 -15.84
N ALA A 305 14.40 3.29 -15.74
CA ALA A 305 15.35 3.30 -16.86
C ALA A 305 14.84 2.43 -18.02
N ALA A 306 14.28 1.24 -17.73
CA ALA A 306 13.65 0.41 -18.75
C ALA A 306 12.55 1.15 -19.50
N VAL A 307 11.67 1.85 -18.77
CA VAL A 307 10.56 2.62 -19.36
C VAL A 307 11.06 3.81 -20.18
N MET A 308 11.84 4.70 -19.56
CA MET A 308 12.16 6.00 -20.14
C MET A 308 13.34 5.94 -21.13
N GLN A 309 14.36 5.14 -20.83
CA GLN A 309 15.57 5.04 -21.65
C GLN A 309 15.51 3.86 -22.62
N GLY A 310 14.92 2.74 -22.24
CA GLY A 310 14.72 1.58 -23.07
C GLY A 310 13.55 1.76 -24.04
N TRP A 311 12.33 1.72 -23.52
CA TRP A 311 11.10 1.77 -24.32
C TRP A 311 10.75 3.15 -24.88
N LYS A 312 11.39 4.23 -24.39
CA LYS A 312 11.06 5.62 -24.74
C LYS A 312 9.62 6.00 -24.44
N LEU A 313 9.06 5.40 -23.37
CA LEU A 313 7.74 5.70 -22.84
C LEU A 313 7.84 6.60 -21.61
N GLU A 314 6.71 7.18 -21.22
CA GLU A 314 6.62 8.02 -20.03
C GLU A 314 6.16 7.22 -18.82
N VAL A 315 6.54 7.67 -17.63
CA VAL A 315 5.93 7.27 -16.37
C VAL A 315 4.86 8.28 -15.97
N CYS A 316 3.85 7.83 -15.21
CA CYS A 316 2.73 8.70 -14.80
C CYS A 316 3.18 9.82 -13.85
N ALA A 317 4.18 9.57 -12.98
CA ALA A 317 4.73 10.59 -12.09
C ALA A 317 5.52 11.63 -12.90
N VAL A 318 5.10 12.90 -12.82
CA VAL A 318 5.56 13.97 -13.73
C VAL A 318 6.92 14.59 -13.37
N ALA A 319 7.48 14.27 -12.21
CA ALA A 319 8.78 14.79 -11.77
C ALA A 319 9.54 13.80 -10.88
N PRO A 320 10.89 13.77 -10.93
CA PRO A 320 11.70 12.85 -10.13
C PRO A 320 11.46 12.89 -8.62
N LYS A 321 11.13 14.06 -8.06
CA LYS A 321 10.81 14.23 -6.64
C LYS A 321 9.59 13.43 -6.18
N TRP A 322 8.77 12.99 -7.10
CA TRP A 322 7.56 12.20 -6.82
C TRP A 322 7.66 10.74 -7.25
N TYR A 323 8.81 10.29 -7.77
CA TYR A 323 8.95 8.89 -8.19
C TYR A 323 8.82 7.93 -7.00
N SER A 324 7.92 6.97 -7.13
CA SER A 324 7.76 5.89 -6.16
C SER A 324 8.87 4.86 -6.29
N ASP A 325 9.34 4.34 -5.16
CA ASP A 325 10.29 3.23 -5.11
C ASP A 325 9.61 1.85 -4.99
N THR A 326 8.27 1.79 -5.04
CA THR A 326 7.52 0.52 -4.94
C THR A 326 6.74 0.15 -6.19
N VAL A 327 6.49 1.11 -7.08
CA VAL A 327 5.70 0.91 -8.31
C VAL A 327 6.12 1.88 -9.40
N THR A 328 6.23 1.37 -10.62
CA THR A 328 6.40 2.17 -11.85
C THR A 328 5.12 2.10 -12.67
N ALA A 329 4.44 3.23 -12.83
CA ALA A 329 3.22 3.36 -13.62
C ALA A 329 3.60 3.80 -15.05
N VAL A 330 3.48 2.87 -16.00
CA VAL A 330 3.95 3.02 -17.39
C VAL A 330 2.80 3.53 -18.25
N MET A 331 2.93 4.74 -18.83
CA MET A 331 1.96 5.29 -19.78
C MET A 331 2.08 4.57 -21.12
N VAL A 332 0.97 4.07 -21.65
CA VAL A 332 0.95 3.52 -23.01
C VAL A 332 0.69 4.62 -24.04
N PRO A 333 1.17 4.47 -25.29
CA PRO A 333 0.91 5.44 -26.35
C PRO A 333 -0.58 5.65 -26.62
N ALA A 334 -0.94 6.85 -27.09
CA ALA A 334 -2.32 7.15 -27.47
C ALA A 334 -2.85 6.14 -28.51
N GLY A 335 -4.08 5.68 -28.32
CA GLY A 335 -4.72 4.67 -29.19
C GLY A 335 -4.47 3.23 -28.77
N ILE A 336 -3.60 2.96 -27.79
CA ILE A 336 -3.39 1.63 -27.19
C ILE A 336 -4.18 1.53 -25.88
N ASP A 337 -4.85 0.39 -25.68
CA ASP A 337 -5.48 0.08 -24.40
C ASP A 337 -4.51 -0.73 -23.52
N ALA A 338 -4.10 -0.16 -22.41
CA ALA A 338 -3.24 -0.84 -21.43
C ALA A 338 -3.88 -2.13 -20.88
N ALA A 339 -5.20 -2.24 -20.86
CA ALA A 339 -5.87 -3.47 -20.43
C ALA A 339 -5.57 -4.65 -21.38
N ALA A 340 -5.42 -4.40 -22.69
CA ALA A 340 -5.01 -5.42 -23.65
C ALA A 340 -3.57 -5.90 -23.41
N VAL A 341 -2.65 -4.97 -23.08
CA VAL A 341 -1.26 -5.31 -22.71
C VAL A 341 -1.23 -6.20 -21.47
N ILE A 342 -2.00 -5.83 -20.43
CA ILE A 342 -2.09 -6.62 -19.17
C ILE A 342 -2.67 -8.00 -19.44
N ALA A 343 -3.75 -8.08 -20.20
CA ALA A 343 -4.38 -9.35 -20.56
C ALA A 343 -3.42 -10.26 -21.36
N ARG A 344 -2.64 -9.68 -22.27
CA ARG A 344 -1.63 -10.39 -23.05
C ARG A 344 -0.49 -10.89 -22.14
N ALA A 345 0.03 -10.04 -21.24
CA ALA A 345 1.05 -10.40 -20.26
C ALA A 345 0.59 -11.61 -19.41
N TYR A 346 -0.63 -11.56 -18.91
CA TYR A 346 -1.21 -12.62 -18.08
C TYR A 346 -1.42 -13.91 -18.87
N LYS A 347 -2.14 -13.85 -20.01
CA LYS A 347 -2.54 -15.05 -20.77
C LYS A 347 -1.37 -15.73 -21.48
N ARG A 348 -0.43 -14.97 -22.00
CA ARG A 348 0.66 -15.52 -22.84
C ARG A 348 1.93 -15.78 -22.07
N TYR A 349 2.24 -14.93 -21.08
CA TYR A 349 3.55 -14.94 -20.40
C TYR A 349 3.45 -15.24 -18.90
N ASN A 350 2.25 -15.57 -18.42
CA ASN A 350 1.98 -15.83 -17.00
C ASN A 350 2.50 -14.71 -16.08
N LEU A 351 2.40 -13.46 -16.55
CA LEU A 351 2.87 -12.26 -15.88
C LEU A 351 1.69 -11.40 -15.43
N SER A 352 1.55 -11.20 -14.13
CA SER A 352 0.52 -10.34 -13.54
C SER A 352 1.06 -8.92 -13.38
N LEU A 353 0.47 -7.96 -14.08
CA LEU A 353 0.74 -6.52 -14.01
C LEU A 353 -0.44 -5.78 -13.40
N GLY A 354 -0.18 -4.65 -12.73
CA GLY A 354 -1.24 -3.81 -12.19
C GLY A 354 -1.98 -3.03 -13.28
N ALA A 355 -3.31 -3.01 -13.22
CA ALA A 355 -4.11 -2.19 -14.11
C ALA A 355 -4.12 -0.71 -13.70
N GLY A 356 -4.26 0.21 -14.64
CA GLY A 356 -4.62 1.59 -14.36
C GLY A 356 -5.98 1.66 -13.66
N LEU A 357 -6.13 2.56 -12.70
CA LEU A 357 -7.35 2.69 -11.89
C LEU A 357 -8.04 4.04 -12.17
N SER A 358 -9.39 4.04 -12.19
CA SER A 358 -10.21 5.25 -12.32
C SER A 358 -9.75 6.15 -13.49
N LYS A 359 -9.29 7.39 -13.27
CA LYS A 359 -8.90 8.36 -14.29
C LYS A 359 -7.78 7.89 -15.25
N VAL A 360 -6.97 6.91 -14.81
CA VAL A 360 -5.86 6.33 -15.59
C VAL A 360 -6.16 4.91 -16.09
N ALA A 361 -7.40 4.43 -15.94
CA ALA A 361 -7.84 3.15 -16.50
C ALA A 361 -7.66 3.14 -18.04
N GLY A 362 -7.11 2.05 -18.57
CA GLY A 362 -6.80 1.90 -20.01
C GLY A 362 -5.62 2.73 -20.51
N LYS A 363 -5.10 3.69 -19.72
CA LYS A 363 -4.03 4.60 -20.14
C LYS A 363 -2.63 4.18 -19.69
N LEU A 364 -2.56 3.34 -18.66
CA LEU A 364 -1.30 2.85 -18.13
C LEU A 364 -1.44 1.44 -17.55
N PHE A 365 -0.32 0.75 -17.44
CA PHE A 365 -0.16 -0.42 -16.60
C PHE A 365 0.91 -0.16 -15.53
N ARG A 366 0.93 -0.99 -14.49
CA ARG A 366 1.84 -0.80 -13.36
C ARG A 366 2.71 -2.03 -13.15
N ILE A 367 4.00 -1.79 -13.00
CA ILE A 367 4.98 -2.80 -12.56
C ILE A 367 5.24 -2.54 -11.07
N GLY A 368 4.78 -3.46 -10.21
CA GLY A 368 5.09 -3.43 -8.78
C GLY A 368 6.47 -4.02 -8.53
N HIS A 369 7.27 -3.32 -7.74
CA HIS A 369 8.62 -3.77 -7.39
C HIS A 369 8.90 -3.57 -5.90
N LEU A 370 7.96 -4.03 -5.05
CA LEU A 370 8.07 -3.99 -3.60
C LEU A 370 8.06 -5.40 -2.99
N GLY A 371 8.61 -5.53 -1.79
CA GLY A 371 8.73 -6.78 -1.06
C GLY A 371 10.05 -7.52 -1.34
N ASP A 372 10.02 -8.84 -1.34
CA ASP A 372 11.20 -9.69 -1.56
C ASP A 372 11.47 -9.87 -3.05
N LEU A 373 12.24 -8.95 -3.60
CA LEU A 373 12.60 -8.90 -5.02
C LEU A 373 14.09 -8.60 -5.22
N ASN A 374 14.63 -9.10 -6.33
CA ASN A 374 15.96 -8.79 -6.83
C ASN A 374 15.92 -8.41 -8.32
N GLU A 375 17.10 -8.07 -8.87
CA GLU A 375 17.22 -7.65 -10.26
C GLU A 375 16.78 -8.72 -11.26
N LEU A 376 17.09 -9.99 -11.03
CA LEU A 376 16.72 -11.08 -11.96
C LEU A 376 15.21 -11.28 -12.03
N MET A 377 14.52 -11.19 -10.89
CA MET A 377 13.06 -11.26 -10.86
C MET A 377 12.44 -10.08 -11.62
N LEU A 378 12.95 -8.88 -11.41
CA LEU A 378 12.43 -7.68 -12.08
C LEU A 378 12.77 -7.63 -13.57
N LEU A 379 13.91 -8.19 -14.00
CA LEU A 379 14.21 -8.39 -15.43
C LEU A 379 13.17 -9.27 -16.11
N GLY A 380 12.69 -10.31 -15.44
CA GLY A 380 11.60 -11.15 -15.95
C GLY A 380 10.30 -10.35 -16.17
N ALA A 381 9.95 -9.45 -15.24
CA ALA A 381 8.81 -8.55 -15.41
C ALA A 381 8.98 -7.55 -16.54
N ILE A 382 10.17 -6.95 -16.66
CA ILE A 382 10.50 -6.00 -17.73
C ILE A 382 10.43 -6.71 -19.08
N ALA A 383 11.07 -7.86 -19.25
CA ALA A 383 11.05 -8.64 -20.49
C ALA A 383 9.63 -9.10 -20.87
N GLY A 384 8.87 -9.61 -19.91
CA GLY A 384 7.48 -10.02 -20.15
C GLY A 384 6.55 -8.86 -20.51
N SER A 385 6.74 -7.68 -19.88
CA SER A 385 6.02 -6.47 -20.23
C SER A 385 6.36 -6.01 -21.65
N GLU A 386 7.63 -6.06 -22.02
CA GLU A 386 8.12 -5.70 -23.35
C GLU A 386 7.52 -6.60 -24.42
N MET A 387 7.54 -7.93 -24.23
CA MET A 387 6.90 -8.88 -25.15
C MET A 387 5.38 -8.63 -25.29
N ALA A 388 4.69 -8.35 -24.17
CA ALA A 388 3.26 -8.05 -24.20
C ALA A 388 2.95 -6.74 -24.91
N MET A 389 3.79 -5.72 -24.78
CA MET A 389 3.66 -4.45 -25.53
C MET A 389 3.88 -4.64 -27.03
N LEU A 390 4.92 -5.38 -27.42
CA LEU A 390 5.18 -5.71 -28.84
C LEU A 390 4.01 -6.48 -29.46
N ASP A 391 3.46 -7.47 -28.76
CA ASP A 391 2.29 -8.23 -29.19
C ASP A 391 1.03 -7.35 -29.38
N ASN A 392 0.96 -6.21 -28.73
CA ASN A 392 -0.12 -5.21 -28.87
C ASN A 392 0.24 -4.05 -29.83
N GLY A 393 1.31 -4.17 -30.60
CA GLY A 393 1.69 -3.22 -31.63
C GLY A 393 2.34 -1.94 -31.12
N ILE A 394 2.80 -1.91 -29.86
CA ILE A 394 3.59 -0.78 -29.36
C ILE A 394 4.99 -0.87 -29.99
N ASN A 395 5.39 0.19 -30.68
CA ASN A 395 6.67 0.25 -31.39
C ASN A 395 7.81 0.54 -30.40
N ILE A 396 8.42 -0.50 -29.86
CA ILE A 396 9.61 -0.46 -29.00
C ILE A 396 10.67 -1.41 -29.55
N GLU A 397 11.94 -1.12 -29.28
CA GLU A 397 13.05 -1.99 -29.68
C GLU A 397 13.11 -3.23 -28.75
N PRO A 398 13.05 -4.48 -29.27
CA PRO A 398 13.15 -5.67 -28.47
C PRO A 398 14.46 -5.72 -27.64
N GLY A 399 14.34 -6.03 -26.35
CA GLY A 399 15.47 -6.11 -25.42
C GLY A 399 15.91 -4.75 -24.85
N SER A 400 15.38 -3.64 -25.33
CA SER A 400 15.82 -2.30 -24.96
C SER A 400 15.55 -1.98 -23.48
N GLY A 401 14.42 -2.40 -22.93
CA GLY A 401 14.08 -2.20 -21.53
C GLY A 401 15.01 -2.99 -20.61
N VAL A 402 15.25 -4.26 -20.94
CA VAL A 402 16.18 -5.14 -20.22
C VAL A 402 17.59 -4.56 -20.22
N ALA A 403 18.08 -4.12 -21.39
CA ALA A 403 19.41 -3.52 -21.52
C ALA A 403 19.52 -2.23 -20.69
N ALA A 404 18.52 -1.36 -20.74
CA ALA A 404 18.53 -0.09 -20.00
C ALA A 404 18.53 -0.32 -18.47
N ALA A 405 17.74 -1.27 -17.96
CA ALA A 405 17.75 -1.64 -16.55
C ALA A 405 19.12 -2.18 -16.10
N GLN A 406 19.72 -3.09 -16.87
CA GLN A 406 21.05 -3.64 -16.57
C GLN A 406 22.14 -2.55 -16.56
N ILE A 407 22.09 -1.62 -17.51
CA ILE A 407 23.05 -0.50 -17.58
C ILE A 407 22.89 0.38 -16.34
N TYR A 408 21.65 0.67 -15.92
CA TYR A 408 21.39 1.44 -14.72
C TYR A 408 21.98 0.76 -13.47
N TRP A 409 21.68 -0.53 -13.25
CA TRP A 409 22.13 -1.25 -12.06
C TRP A 409 23.64 -1.50 -11.99
N ARG A 410 24.34 -1.49 -13.14
CA ARG A 410 25.81 -1.57 -13.16
C ARG A 410 26.51 -0.26 -12.80
N LYS A 411 25.78 0.85 -12.89
CA LYS A 411 26.34 2.20 -12.61
C LYS A 411 25.98 2.70 -11.20
N ASN A 412 24.94 2.14 -10.63
CA ASN A 412 24.37 2.50 -9.33
C ASN A 412 24.22 1.25 -8.46
#